data_1365d4e87dafc07d5792551c83053e2c
#
_entry.id   1365d4e87dafc07d5792551c83053e2c
#
_cell.length_a   1.000
_cell.length_b   1.000
_cell.length_c   1.000
_cell.angle_alpha   90.00
_cell.angle_beta   90.00
_cell.angle_gamma   90.00
#
_symmetry.space_group_name_H-M   'P 1'
#
loop_
_entity.id
_entity.type
_entity.pdbx_description
1 polymer ?
#
loop_
_entity_poly.entity_id
_entity_poly.type
_entity_poly.pdbx_seq_one_letter_code
_entity_poly.pdbx_strand_id
1 'polypeptide(L)'
;AADTGPIGGNLSHEFIILAETGESKIYTDKRIFEVNSEGYKLEKESLDQLRKKFETFYSVTDEKYNKSDFEKNVPEKQRLITKGIEVGHIFYFGDKYSKPLNAAVDLQGGKKDFVKMGSYGVGVSRLVGAIIEAKYDNKNEIMKWPLAVSPYDVAIIPLISKNDPSNFEKANNIYNFLIKKNIDVILDDTEENFSSKLK
;
A
#
# COMPACT_ATOMS: atom_id res chain seq x y z
N ALA A 1 1.29 4.48 14.34
CA ALA A 1 2.49 5.27 14.67
C ALA A 1 3.70 4.35 14.81
N ALA A 2 4.87 4.84 14.43
CA ALA A 2 6.14 4.12 14.48
C ALA A 2 7.19 4.92 15.25
N ASP A 3 8.31 4.28 15.59
CA ASP A 3 9.44 4.98 16.18
C ASP A 3 10.19 5.80 15.14
N THR A 4 10.78 6.91 15.57
CA THR A 4 11.59 7.77 14.68
C THR A 4 13.03 7.27 14.53
N GLY A 5 13.45 6.33 15.36
CA GLY A 5 14.79 5.76 15.35
C GLY A 5 15.91 6.78 15.40
N PRO A 6 17.11 6.42 14.94
CA PRO A 6 18.28 7.32 14.93
C PRO A 6 18.09 8.58 14.07
N ILE A 7 17.26 8.51 13.03
CA ILE A 7 16.96 9.66 12.17
C ILE A 7 16.23 10.76 12.95
N GLY A 8 15.43 10.36 13.95
CA GLY A 8 14.72 11.26 14.86
C GLY A 8 13.61 12.04 14.15
N GLY A 9 13.20 13.12 14.80
CA GLY A 9 12.06 13.93 14.37
C GLY A 9 10.94 13.89 15.40
N ASN A 10 9.81 14.52 15.08
CA ASN A 10 8.70 14.68 16.02
C ASN A 10 7.58 13.68 15.78
N LEU A 11 7.50 13.11 14.57
CA LEU A 11 6.44 12.20 14.17
C LEU A 11 6.92 11.22 13.10
N SER A 12 6.49 9.97 13.23
CA SER A 12 6.78 8.91 12.28
C SER A 12 5.58 7.98 12.15
N HIS A 13 5.29 7.58 10.92
CA HIS A 13 4.26 6.60 10.61
C HIS A 13 4.75 5.62 9.56
N GLU A 14 4.46 4.35 9.77
CA GLU A 14 4.66 3.29 8.81
C GLU A 14 3.35 2.92 8.13
N PHE A 15 3.44 2.59 6.84
CA PHE A 15 2.37 1.95 6.08
C PHE A 15 2.66 0.46 6.06
N ILE A 16 1.75 -0.33 6.62
CA ILE A 16 1.95 -1.74 6.84
C ILE A 16 0.84 -2.53 6.19
N ILE A 17 1.21 -3.54 5.40
CA ILE A 17 0.28 -4.56 4.90
C ILE A 17 0.29 -5.72 5.92
N LEU A 18 -0.89 -6.07 6.42
CA LEU A 18 -1.00 -7.18 7.36
C LEU A 18 -0.75 -8.50 6.64
N ALA A 19 0.21 -9.28 7.16
CA ALA A 19 0.61 -10.56 6.63
C ALA A 19 1.30 -11.38 7.72
N GLU A 20 1.04 -12.68 7.78
CA GLU A 20 1.62 -13.56 8.80
C GLU A 20 3.14 -13.71 8.68
N THR A 21 3.67 -13.55 7.47
CA THR A 21 5.11 -13.56 7.16
C THR A 21 5.80 -12.25 7.47
N GLY A 22 5.06 -11.22 7.91
CA GLY A 22 5.60 -9.90 8.22
C GLY A 22 6.63 -9.92 9.36
N GLU A 23 7.64 -9.08 9.24
CA GLU A 23 8.69 -8.89 10.24
C GLU A 23 8.25 -8.04 11.43
N SER A 24 7.32 -7.10 11.20
CA SER A 24 6.85 -6.16 12.23
C SER A 24 5.64 -6.70 12.98
N LYS A 25 5.69 -6.62 14.31
CA LYS A 25 4.54 -6.93 15.16
C LYS A 25 3.69 -5.68 15.36
N ILE A 26 2.38 -5.82 15.17
CA ILE A 26 1.43 -4.71 15.17
C ILE A 26 0.39 -4.92 16.26
N TYR A 27 0.14 -3.85 17.02
CA TYR A 27 -0.91 -3.77 18.03
C TYR A 27 -1.90 -2.71 17.59
N THR A 28 -3.13 -3.12 17.28
CA THR A 28 -4.09 -2.20 16.67
C THR A 28 -5.51 -2.44 17.14
N ASP A 29 -6.32 -1.40 17.05
CA ASP A 29 -7.76 -1.43 17.18
C ASP A 29 -8.38 -1.85 15.83
N LYS A 30 -9.15 -2.95 15.81
CA LYS A 30 -9.79 -3.47 14.60
C LYS A 30 -10.67 -2.45 13.89
N ARG A 31 -11.24 -1.50 14.62
CA ARG A 31 -12.13 -0.46 14.07
C ARG A 31 -11.42 0.47 13.08
N ILE A 32 -10.08 0.52 13.11
CA ILE A 32 -9.30 1.29 12.12
C ILE A 32 -9.55 0.82 10.68
N PHE A 33 -9.89 -0.45 10.48
CA PHE A 33 -10.17 -1.02 9.15
C PHE A 33 -11.54 -0.62 8.59
N GLU A 34 -12.41 -0.08 9.45
CA GLU A 34 -13.73 0.44 9.06
C GLU A 34 -13.66 1.89 8.57
N VAL A 35 -12.48 2.54 8.70
CA VAL A 35 -12.29 3.91 8.23
C VAL A 35 -12.31 3.94 6.71
N ASN A 36 -13.40 4.49 6.17
CA ASN A 36 -13.46 4.73 4.73
C ASN A 36 -12.58 5.94 4.36
N SER A 37 -11.61 5.71 3.48
CA SER A 37 -10.73 6.74 2.91
C SER A 37 -11.16 7.19 1.51
N GLU A 38 -12.20 6.60 0.94
CA GLU A 38 -12.73 7.00 -0.37
C GLU A 38 -13.36 8.39 -0.31
N GLY A 39 -13.20 9.16 -1.37
CA GLY A 39 -13.82 10.48 -1.52
C GLY A 39 -13.05 11.63 -0.86
N TYR A 40 -11.95 11.37 -0.16
CA TYR A 40 -11.07 12.44 0.34
C TYR A 40 -10.25 13.04 -0.80
N LYS A 41 -10.27 14.38 -0.89
CA LYS A 41 -9.46 15.12 -1.86
C LYS A 41 -8.05 15.33 -1.31
N LEU A 42 -7.07 15.53 -2.21
CA LEU A 42 -5.69 15.88 -1.86
C LEU A 42 -5.54 17.34 -1.40
N GLU A 43 -6.56 17.90 -0.78
CA GLU A 43 -6.56 19.23 -0.19
C GLU A 43 -6.26 19.12 1.31
N LYS A 44 -5.58 20.14 1.85
CA LYS A 44 -5.08 20.12 3.23
C LYS A 44 -6.18 19.84 4.27
N GLU A 45 -7.33 20.51 4.15
CA GLU A 45 -8.44 20.36 5.10
C GLU A 45 -9.04 18.95 5.05
N SER A 46 -9.17 18.38 3.86
CA SER A 46 -9.68 17.02 3.64
C SER A 46 -8.71 15.98 4.19
N LEU A 47 -7.42 16.14 3.94
CA LEU A 47 -6.37 15.26 4.46
C LEU A 47 -6.24 15.35 5.99
N ASP A 48 -6.37 16.53 6.57
CA ASP A 48 -6.36 16.70 8.02
C ASP A 48 -7.56 16.03 8.71
N GLN A 49 -8.74 16.05 8.06
CA GLN A 49 -9.92 15.34 8.57
C GLN A 49 -9.69 13.81 8.53
N LEU A 50 -9.13 13.29 7.43
CA LEU A 50 -8.81 11.88 7.30
C LEU A 50 -7.76 11.46 8.34
N ARG A 51 -6.69 12.22 8.48
CA ARG A 51 -5.65 11.98 9.48
C ARG A 51 -6.24 11.90 10.90
N LYS A 52 -7.07 12.87 11.27
CA LYS A 52 -7.73 12.88 12.58
C LYS A 52 -8.58 11.64 12.84
N LYS A 53 -9.28 11.12 11.81
CA LYS A 53 -10.04 9.87 11.93
C LYS A 53 -9.13 8.68 12.25
N PHE A 54 -8.02 8.53 11.52
CA PHE A 54 -7.07 7.45 11.80
C PHE A 54 -6.42 7.59 13.19
N GLU A 55 -6.09 8.80 13.60
CA GLU A 55 -5.47 9.07 14.91
C GLU A 55 -6.40 8.81 16.11
N THR A 56 -7.71 8.64 15.91
CA THR A 56 -8.62 8.22 16.99
C THR A 56 -8.42 6.76 17.40
N PHE A 57 -7.79 5.95 16.57
CA PHE A 57 -7.56 4.54 16.82
C PHE A 57 -6.12 4.28 17.24
N TYR A 58 -5.97 3.42 18.25
CA TYR A 58 -4.65 2.94 18.64
C TYR A 58 -4.12 2.00 17.55
N SER A 59 -2.96 2.33 16.98
CA SER A 59 -2.26 1.44 16.06
C SER A 59 -0.76 1.76 16.10
N VAL A 60 0.05 0.82 16.57
CA VAL A 60 1.48 1.00 16.78
C VAL A 60 2.28 -0.25 16.43
N THR A 61 3.55 -0.06 16.11
CA THR A 61 4.55 -1.11 16.01
C THR A 61 5.06 -1.52 17.40
N ASP A 62 5.83 -2.61 17.46
CA ASP A 62 6.33 -3.18 18.72
C ASP A 62 7.16 -2.17 19.53
N GLU A 63 7.95 -1.34 18.87
CA GLU A 63 8.81 -0.33 19.51
C GLU A 63 8.02 0.73 20.29
N LYS A 64 6.79 1.00 19.85
CA LYS A 64 5.90 1.99 20.51
C LYS A 64 4.79 1.34 21.34
N TYR A 65 4.76 0.04 21.42
CA TYR A 65 3.75 -0.67 22.18
C TYR A 65 3.87 -0.38 23.68
N ASN A 66 2.76 0.06 24.27
CA ASN A 66 2.59 0.15 25.71
C ASN A 66 1.33 -0.61 26.11
N LYS A 67 1.49 -1.63 26.95
CA LYS A 67 0.40 -2.52 27.36
C LYS A 67 -0.73 -1.75 28.06
N SER A 68 -0.39 -0.87 28.99
CA SER A 68 -1.39 -0.09 29.74
C SER A 68 -2.21 0.81 28.85
N ASP A 69 -1.54 1.49 27.88
CA ASP A 69 -2.21 2.37 26.93
C ASP A 69 -3.10 1.58 25.96
N PHE A 70 -2.60 0.43 25.49
CA PHE A 70 -3.38 -0.45 24.61
C PHE A 70 -4.64 -0.97 25.30
N GLU A 71 -4.50 -1.47 26.54
CA GLU A 71 -5.63 -1.99 27.31
C GLU A 71 -6.63 -0.91 27.71
N LYS A 72 -6.17 0.31 27.96
CA LYS A 72 -7.01 1.45 28.29
C LYS A 72 -7.78 2.00 27.09
N ASN A 73 -7.15 2.09 25.94
CA ASN A 73 -7.70 2.77 24.76
C ASN A 73 -8.46 1.83 23.82
N VAL A 74 -8.19 0.51 23.87
CA VAL A 74 -8.79 -0.47 22.96
C VAL A 74 -9.61 -1.48 23.74
N PRO A 75 -10.94 -1.56 23.53
CA PRO A 75 -11.77 -2.58 24.13
C PRO A 75 -11.27 -3.98 23.77
N GLU A 76 -11.33 -4.92 24.71
CA GLU A 76 -10.76 -6.27 24.55
C GLU A 76 -11.16 -6.97 23.24
N LYS A 77 -12.43 -6.91 22.88
CA LYS A 77 -12.99 -7.50 21.66
C LYS A 77 -12.45 -6.84 20.36
N GLN A 78 -11.93 -5.63 20.47
CA GLN A 78 -11.39 -4.87 19.34
C GLN A 78 -9.86 -4.95 19.23
N ARG A 79 -9.19 -5.56 20.21
CA ARG A 79 -7.73 -5.73 20.18
C ARG A 79 -7.34 -6.72 19.11
N LEU A 80 -6.40 -6.31 18.27
CA LEU A 80 -5.74 -7.16 17.30
C LEU A 80 -4.23 -7.07 17.50
N ILE A 81 -3.60 -8.22 17.65
CA ILE A 81 -2.16 -8.36 17.65
C ILE A 81 -1.83 -9.25 16.46
N THR A 82 -1.07 -8.74 15.52
CA THR A 82 -0.78 -9.42 14.26
C THR A 82 0.62 -9.06 13.79
N LYS A 83 1.00 -9.56 12.62
CA LYS A 83 2.22 -9.19 11.92
C LYS A 83 1.91 -8.41 10.66
N GLY A 84 2.90 -7.70 10.16
CA GLY A 84 2.79 -6.98 8.92
C GLY A 84 4.13 -6.70 8.26
N ILE A 85 4.04 -6.37 6.99
CA ILE A 85 5.17 -6.00 6.13
C ILE A 85 5.16 -4.48 5.98
N GLU A 86 6.22 -3.81 6.42
CA GLU A 86 6.40 -2.37 6.19
C GLU A 86 6.63 -2.11 4.71
N VAL A 87 5.72 -1.35 4.07
CA VAL A 87 5.80 -1.00 2.65
C VAL A 87 6.12 0.47 2.41
N GLY A 88 6.05 1.28 3.43
CA GLY A 88 6.39 2.69 3.34
C GLY A 88 6.53 3.34 4.71
N HIS A 89 7.25 4.45 4.77
CA HIS A 89 7.54 5.18 5.99
C HIS A 89 7.54 6.67 5.72
N ILE A 90 6.96 7.43 6.63
CA ILE A 90 6.99 8.90 6.59
C ILE A 90 7.51 9.46 7.90
N PHE A 91 8.29 10.53 7.80
CA PHE A 91 8.88 11.24 8.93
C PHE A 91 8.58 12.73 8.84
N TYR A 92 8.30 13.33 9.96
CA TYR A 92 8.28 14.77 10.12
C TYR A 92 9.42 15.19 11.06
N PHE A 93 10.40 15.89 10.52
CA PHE A 93 11.59 16.31 11.26
C PHE A 93 11.46 17.68 11.92
N GLY A 94 10.42 18.45 11.57
CA GLY A 94 10.34 19.84 11.99
C GLY A 94 11.54 20.63 11.48
N ASP A 95 12.25 21.28 12.38
CA ASP A 95 13.45 22.07 12.07
C ASP A 95 14.77 21.42 12.52
N LYS A 96 14.73 20.13 12.88
CA LYS A 96 15.89 19.38 13.37
C LYS A 96 17.13 19.49 12.46
N TYR A 97 16.92 19.42 11.14
CA TYR A 97 18.01 19.48 10.16
C TYR A 97 18.20 20.89 9.58
N SER A 98 17.15 21.67 9.43
CA SER A 98 17.23 23.02 8.86
C SER A 98 17.97 24.01 9.77
N LYS A 99 17.81 23.89 11.11
CA LYS A 99 18.53 24.73 12.08
C LYS A 99 20.05 24.61 11.95
N PRO A 100 20.65 23.41 12.04
CA PRO A 100 22.10 23.25 11.89
C PRO A 100 22.62 23.71 10.53
N LEU A 101 21.80 23.57 9.48
CA LEU A 101 22.11 23.99 8.10
C LEU A 101 21.87 25.48 7.86
N ASN A 102 21.36 26.19 8.86
CA ASN A 102 20.94 27.61 8.74
C ASN A 102 19.97 27.86 7.57
N ALA A 103 19.13 26.84 7.24
CA ALA A 103 18.15 26.92 6.17
C ALA A 103 16.89 27.65 6.67
N ALA A 104 16.90 28.96 6.61
CA ALA A 104 15.81 29.84 7.01
C ALA A 104 15.17 30.54 5.81
N VAL A 105 13.90 30.91 5.97
CA VAL A 105 13.12 31.70 4.99
C VAL A 105 12.60 32.96 5.64
N ASP A 106 12.49 34.01 4.85
CA ASP A 106 11.88 35.25 5.29
C ASP A 106 10.35 35.15 5.14
N LEU A 107 9.65 35.41 6.25
CA LEU A 107 8.19 35.45 6.32
C LEU A 107 7.69 36.88 6.15
N GLN A 108 6.38 37.04 5.89
CA GLN A 108 5.73 38.35 5.89
C GLN A 108 6.00 39.08 7.19
N GLY A 109 6.36 40.38 7.09
CA GLY A 109 6.71 41.21 8.25
C GLY A 109 8.16 41.09 8.71
N GLY A 110 9.06 40.56 7.91
CA GLY A 110 10.51 40.52 8.17
C GLY A 110 10.94 39.47 9.22
N LYS A 111 10.05 38.57 9.62
CA LYS A 111 10.39 37.46 10.51
C LYS A 111 11.09 36.35 9.71
N LYS A 112 12.06 35.73 10.36
CA LYS A 112 12.70 34.51 9.82
C LYS A 112 12.20 33.27 10.54
N ASP A 113 11.97 32.19 9.82
CA ASP A 113 11.72 30.86 10.39
C ASP A 113 12.50 29.81 9.63
N PHE A 114 12.84 28.72 10.32
CA PHE A 114 13.53 27.59 9.71
C PHE A 114 12.55 26.74 8.92
N VAL A 115 13.01 26.27 7.76
CA VAL A 115 12.24 25.38 6.90
C VAL A 115 11.83 24.13 7.68
N LYS A 116 10.57 23.77 7.64
CA LYS A 116 10.10 22.50 8.20
C LYS A 116 10.35 21.39 7.18
N MET A 117 10.94 20.30 7.64
CA MET A 117 11.41 19.21 6.80
C MET A 117 10.67 17.93 7.14
N GLY A 118 10.46 17.09 6.13
CA GLY A 118 9.97 15.75 6.25
C GLY A 118 10.62 14.85 5.21
N SER A 119 10.46 13.56 5.37
CA SER A 119 10.90 12.54 4.41
C SER A 119 9.86 11.46 4.31
N TYR A 120 9.82 10.80 3.18
CA TYR A 120 9.01 9.60 2.98
C TYR A 120 9.70 8.65 2.00
N GLY A 121 9.39 7.37 2.14
CA GLY A 121 9.88 6.32 1.25
C GLY A 121 8.84 5.24 1.05
N VAL A 122 8.87 4.61 -0.11
CA VAL A 122 8.05 3.44 -0.44
C VAL A 122 8.97 2.33 -0.94
N GLY A 123 8.83 1.14 -0.38
CA GLY A 123 9.53 -0.06 -0.81
C GLY A 123 8.87 -0.66 -2.05
N VAL A 124 9.15 -0.12 -3.25
CA VAL A 124 8.44 -0.51 -4.48
C VAL A 124 8.57 -2.02 -4.76
N SER A 125 9.76 -2.58 -4.67
CA SER A 125 9.98 -4.03 -4.86
C SER A 125 9.38 -4.87 -3.73
N ARG A 126 9.47 -4.39 -2.48
CA ARG A 126 8.82 -5.02 -1.32
C ARG A 126 7.30 -5.03 -1.46
N LEU A 127 6.72 -3.98 -2.04
CA LEU A 127 5.28 -3.87 -2.25
C LEU A 127 4.74 -5.01 -3.13
N VAL A 128 5.48 -5.45 -4.16
CA VAL A 128 5.09 -6.59 -4.99
C VAL A 128 4.93 -7.85 -4.14
N GLY A 129 5.93 -8.19 -3.34
CA GLY A 129 5.87 -9.35 -2.42
C GLY A 129 4.74 -9.24 -1.40
N ALA A 130 4.54 -8.04 -0.83
CA ALA A 130 3.50 -7.79 0.15
C ALA A 130 2.08 -7.91 -0.43
N ILE A 131 1.88 -7.50 -1.69
CA ILE A 131 0.60 -7.68 -2.41
C ILE A 131 0.33 -9.16 -2.66
N ILE A 132 1.35 -9.91 -3.12
CA ILE A 132 1.23 -11.35 -3.33
C ILE A 132 0.82 -12.04 -2.03
N GLU A 133 1.54 -11.79 -0.94
CA GLU A 133 1.27 -12.36 0.38
C GLU A 133 -0.17 -12.07 0.85
N ALA A 134 -0.62 -10.80 0.72
CA ALA A 134 -1.93 -10.38 1.18
C ALA A 134 -3.10 -10.81 0.28
N LYS A 135 -2.84 -11.19 -0.98
CA LYS A 135 -3.88 -11.44 -2.00
C LYS A 135 -3.86 -12.85 -2.57
N TYR A 136 -2.87 -13.66 -2.21
CA TYR A 136 -2.85 -15.06 -2.59
C TYR A 136 -3.92 -15.85 -1.83
N ASP A 137 -4.75 -16.56 -2.58
CA ASP A 137 -5.79 -17.42 -2.04
C ASP A 137 -5.23 -18.84 -1.90
N ASN A 138 -4.71 -19.18 -0.72
CA ASN A 138 -4.10 -20.47 -0.42
C ASN A 138 -5.04 -21.68 -0.65
N LYS A 139 -6.36 -21.47 -0.54
CA LYS A 139 -7.34 -22.55 -0.70
C LYS A 139 -7.54 -22.94 -2.15
N ASN A 140 -7.55 -21.94 -3.02
CA ASN A 140 -7.78 -22.12 -4.46
C ASN A 140 -6.50 -22.03 -5.28
N GLU A 141 -5.35 -21.76 -4.64
CA GLU A 141 -4.04 -21.57 -5.28
C GLU A 141 -4.06 -20.48 -6.37
N ILE A 142 -4.78 -19.38 -6.09
CA ILE A 142 -5.00 -18.29 -7.05
C ILE A 142 -4.46 -16.98 -6.51
N MET A 143 -3.65 -16.29 -7.34
CA MET A 143 -3.27 -14.90 -7.09
C MET A 143 -4.35 -13.95 -7.62
N LYS A 144 -4.90 -13.10 -6.71
CA LYS A 144 -5.90 -12.09 -7.06
C LYS A 144 -5.28 -10.71 -7.04
N TRP A 145 -4.74 -10.26 -8.16
CA TRP A 145 -4.17 -8.92 -8.26
C TRP A 145 -5.25 -7.85 -8.04
N PRO A 146 -5.01 -6.85 -7.16
CA PRO A 146 -5.84 -5.65 -7.16
C PRO A 146 -5.74 -4.94 -8.51
N LEU A 147 -6.86 -4.51 -9.08
CA LEU A 147 -6.89 -3.89 -10.41
C LEU A 147 -5.91 -2.72 -10.57
N ALA A 148 -5.76 -1.90 -9.53
CA ALA A 148 -4.85 -0.74 -9.53
C ALA A 148 -3.35 -1.08 -9.69
N VAL A 149 -2.96 -2.32 -9.49
CA VAL A 149 -1.56 -2.80 -9.58
C VAL A 149 -1.44 -4.07 -10.41
N SER A 150 -2.50 -4.44 -11.11
CA SER A 150 -2.46 -5.55 -12.06
C SER A 150 -1.55 -5.19 -13.24
N PRO A 151 -0.65 -6.09 -13.66
CA PRO A 151 0.22 -5.83 -14.80
C PRO A 151 -0.55 -5.72 -16.13
N TYR A 152 -1.73 -6.31 -16.19
CA TYR A 152 -2.63 -6.26 -17.34
C TYR A 152 -4.07 -6.16 -16.89
N ASP A 153 -4.92 -5.46 -17.67
CA ASP A 153 -6.37 -5.38 -17.44
C ASP A 153 -7.07 -6.65 -17.90
N VAL A 154 -6.58 -7.25 -18.99
CA VAL A 154 -7.19 -8.41 -19.66
C VAL A 154 -6.13 -9.43 -20.07
N ALA A 155 -6.39 -10.71 -19.78
CA ALA A 155 -5.66 -11.82 -20.34
C ALA A 155 -6.53 -12.56 -21.35
N ILE A 156 -6.04 -12.76 -22.57
CA ILE A 156 -6.72 -13.54 -23.63
C ILE A 156 -6.04 -14.89 -23.74
N ILE A 157 -6.78 -15.95 -23.46
CA ILE A 157 -6.31 -17.32 -23.55
C ILE A 157 -7.09 -18.05 -24.65
N PRO A 158 -6.56 -18.14 -25.89
CA PRO A 158 -7.24 -18.81 -26.97
C PRO A 158 -7.27 -20.33 -26.72
N LEU A 159 -8.46 -20.91 -26.85
CA LEU A 159 -8.60 -22.37 -26.87
C LEU A 159 -8.22 -22.91 -28.27
N ILE A 160 -6.93 -23.24 -28.42
CA ILE A 160 -6.41 -23.70 -29.69
C ILE A 160 -6.68 -25.19 -29.80
N SER A 161 -7.41 -25.60 -30.85
CA SER A 161 -7.61 -26.98 -31.22
C SER A 161 -6.77 -27.28 -32.48
N LYS A 162 -6.16 -28.44 -32.54
CA LYS A 162 -5.44 -28.90 -33.74
C LYS A 162 -6.33 -28.91 -35.00
N ASN A 163 -7.66 -29.02 -34.81
CA ASN A 163 -8.64 -29.08 -35.89
C ASN A 163 -9.29 -27.70 -36.21
N ASP A 164 -9.06 -26.66 -35.38
CA ASP A 164 -9.59 -25.33 -35.62
C ASP A 164 -8.61 -24.25 -35.17
N PRO A 165 -7.73 -23.76 -36.06
CA PRO A 165 -6.80 -22.67 -35.79
C PRO A 165 -7.49 -21.29 -35.77
N SER A 166 -8.77 -21.21 -36.16
CA SER A 166 -9.47 -19.93 -36.29
C SER A 166 -9.61 -19.17 -34.95
N ASN A 167 -9.52 -19.89 -33.82
CA ASN A 167 -9.61 -19.25 -32.49
C ASN A 167 -8.42 -18.35 -32.17
N PHE A 168 -7.23 -18.66 -32.71
CA PHE A 168 -6.08 -17.79 -32.54
C PHE A 168 -6.26 -16.47 -33.33
N GLU A 169 -6.78 -16.55 -34.55
CA GLU A 169 -7.09 -15.36 -35.36
C GLU A 169 -8.13 -14.47 -34.68
N LYS A 170 -9.19 -15.09 -34.13
CA LYS A 170 -10.21 -14.35 -33.34
C LYS A 170 -9.62 -13.69 -32.11
N ALA A 171 -8.76 -14.39 -31.36
CA ALA A 171 -8.05 -13.86 -30.21
C ALA A 171 -7.16 -12.67 -30.58
N ASN A 172 -6.41 -12.76 -31.68
CA ASN A 172 -5.61 -11.65 -32.22
C ASN A 172 -6.46 -10.45 -32.60
N ASN A 173 -7.63 -10.66 -33.19
CA ASN A 173 -8.54 -9.57 -33.53
C ASN A 173 -9.06 -8.87 -32.25
N ILE A 174 -9.40 -9.63 -31.20
CA ILE A 174 -9.81 -9.07 -29.90
C ILE A 174 -8.64 -8.33 -29.26
N TYR A 175 -7.44 -8.90 -29.25
CA TYR A 175 -6.23 -8.27 -28.75
C TYR A 175 -6.00 -6.90 -29.40
N ASN A 176 -5.97 -6.87 -30.74
CA ASN A 176 -5.77 -5.64 -31.50
C ASN A 176 -6.89 -4.59 -31.27
N PHE A 177 -8.12 -5.04 -31.05
CA PHE A 177 -9.24 -4.15 -30.71
C PHE A 177 -9.03 -3.51 -29.34
N LEU A 178 -8.63 -4.27 -28.33
CA LEU A 178 -8.45 -3.79 -26.95
C LEU A 178 -7.24 -2.85 -26.84
N ILE A 179 -6.12 -3.16 -27.50
CA ILE A 179 -4.95 -2.29 -27.57
C ILE A 179 -5.31 -0.92 -28.19
N LYS A 180 -6.12 -0.90 -29.27
CA LYS A 180 -6.61 0.38 -29.85
C LYS A 180 -7.48 1.19 -28.89
N LYS A 181 -7.98 0.58 -27.83
CA LYS A 181 -8.76 1.25 -26.77
C LYS A 181 -7.91 1.66 -25.57
N ASN A 182 -6.58 1.53 -25.67
CA ASN A 182 -5.62 1.77 -24.56
C ASN A 182 -5.91 0.88 -23.33
N ILE A 183 -6.31 -0.37 -23.56
CA ILE A 183 -6.45 -1.38 -22.51
C ILE A 183 -5.18 -2.21 -22.53
N ASP A 184 -4.58 -2.44 -21.36
CA ASP A 184 -3.40 -3.28 -21.20
C ASP A 184 -3.80 -4.76 -21.28
N VAL A 185 -3.33 -5.44 -22.33
CA VAL A 185 -3.75 -6.82 -22.66
C VAL A 185 -2.54 -7.71 -22.85
N ILE A 186 -2.62 -8.92 -22.30
CA ILE A 186 -1.71 -10.01 -22.65
C ILE A 186 -2.46 -11.06 -23.47
N LEU A 187 -1.83 -11.55 -24.52
CA LEU A 187 -2.30 -12.69 -25.32
C LEU A 187 -1.37 -13.88 -25.09
N ASP A 188 -1.93 -14.99 -24.61
CA ASP A 188 -1.19 -16.24 -24.51
C ASP A 188 -1.12 -16.92 -25.89
N ASP A 189 0.03 -16.83 -26.53
CA ASP A 189 0.36 -17.41 -27.83
C ASP A 189 1.09 -18.77 -27.73
N THR A 190 1.20 -19.33 -26.52
CA THR A 190 1.86 -20.62 -26.33
C THR A 190 1.02 -21.77 -26.92
N GLU A 191 1.67 -22.89 -27.27
CA GLU A 191 1.01 -24.11 -27.78
C GLU A 191 0.55 -25.04 -26.66
N GLU A 192 0.58 -24.60 -25.41
CA GLU A 192 0.20 -25.41 -24.26
C GLU A 192 -1.30 -25.74 -24.22
N ASN A 193 -1.66 -26.78 -23.50
CA ASN A 193 -3.06 -27.11 -23.28
C ASN A 193 -3.71 -26.11 -22.30
N PHE A 194 -5.03 -26.00 -22.39
CA PHE A 194 -5.80 -25.03 -21.60
C PHE A 194 -5.55 -25.10 -20.08
N SER A 195 -5.43 -26.33 -19.53
CA SER A 195 -5.19 -26.50 -18.09
C SER A 195 -3.81 -25.97 -17.64
N SER A 196 -2.80 -26.04 -18.52
CA SER A 196 -1.48 -25.48 -18.26
C SER A 196 -1.49 -23.96 -18.33
N LYS A 197 -2.27 -23.39 -19.27
CA LYS A 197 -2.41 -21.93 -19.45
C LYS A 197 -3.14 -21.24 -18.29
N LEU A 198 -3.93 -21.96 -17.51
CA LEU A 198 -4.68 -21.45 -16.36
C LEU A 198 -3.92 -21.56 -15.03
N LYS A 199 -2.77 -22.20 -15.01
CA LYS A 199 -1.90 -22.32 -13.82
C LYS A 199 -0.88 -21.19 -13.76
#